data_f6a48400806f70555c9fc58371c178ba
#
_entry.id   f6a48400806f70555c9fc58371c178ba
#
_cell.length_a   1.000
_cell.length_b   1.000
_cell.length_c   1.000
_cell.angle_alpha   90.00
_cell.angle_beta   90.00
_cell.angle_gamma   90.00
#
_symmetry.space_group_name_H-M   'P 1'
#
loop_
_entity.id
_entity.type
_entity.pdbx_description
1 polymer ?
#
loop_
_entity_poly.entity_id
_entity_poly.type
_entity_poly.pdbx_seq_one_letter_code
_entity_poly.pdbx_strand_id
1 'polypeptide(L)'
;MKVEENLSMFRAKTILAAVLLLIVGSGGFSGPVSAQTPKALTPAEQIAEIAILAAGSRTVLNQIRRNGIERGRISRIGQDGRSEDTRYEMRFVRGDKTEKDKVRIDNKTPQSEYSLVFGDGKIFGIINGSPFQPRAEATADFISQQAHSLDALLRYKENESTLASAGKDKHQGIDVFVVDLTDKANRKTRYFVSVKTYRVLWLEYEDTPPGASTPVKYMKRFYDYRFAQNTWLPYRTVLTEDGKQTVETRILTVTYGVKIEDSLFQNPEAASTTNP
;
A
#
# COMPACT_ATOMS: atom_id res chain seq x y z
N MET A 1 -30.32 -53.46 -6.18
CA MET A 1 -31.06 -52.57 -7.08
C MET A 1 -30.12 -51.45 -7.47
N LYS A 2 -29.61 -51.52 -8.70
CA LYS A 2 -28.62 -50.64 -9.30
C LYS A 2 -29.26 -49.29 -9.57
N VAL A 3 -28.52 -48.16 -9.33
CA VAL A 3 -28.64 -46.93 -10.14
C VAL A 3 -27.20 -46.46 -10.37
N GLU A 4 -26.83 -46.58 -11.62
CA GLU A 4 -25.53 -46.19 -12.21
C GLU A 4 -25.43 -44.64 -12.39
N GLU A 5 -24.20 -44.17 -12.17
CA GLU A 5 -23.41 -43.27 -13.01
C GLU A 5 -24.11 -42.35 -14.00
N ASN A 6 -23.79 -41.05 -13.89
CA ASN A 6 -23.49 -40.26 -15.09
C ASN A 6 -22.50 -39.15 -14.76
N LEU A 7 -21.24 -39.46 -15.05
CA LEU A 7 -20.11 -38.52 -15.12
C LEU A 7 -20.14 -37.91 -16.54
N SER A 8 -20.55 -36.68 -16.69
CA SER A 8 -20.40 -35.99 -17.98
C SER A 8 -19.33 -34.88 -17.87
N MET A 9 -18.22 -35.16 -18.55
CA MET A 9 -17.15 -34.22 -18.84
C MET A 9 -17.67 -32.95 -19.51
N PHE A 10 -17.47 -31.80 -18.88
CA PHE A 10 -17.56 -30.52 -19.59
C PHE A 10 -16.19 -30.17 -20.16
N ARG A 11 -16.04 -30.44 -21.46
CA ARG A 11 -14.97 -29.90 -22.29
C ARG A 11 -15.20 -28.41 -22.49
N ALA A 12 -14.24 -27.59 -22.02
CA ALA A 12 -14.18 -26.17 -22.34
C ALA A 12 -13.93 -26.00 -23.83
N LYS A 13 -14.94 -25.53 -24.57
CA LYS A 13 -14.76 -25.06 -25.95
C LYS A 13 -14.44 -23.56 -25.91
N THR A 14 -13.28 -23.25 -26.43
CA THR A 14 -12.84 -21.89 -26.77
C THR A 14 -13.81 -21.24 -27.75
N ILE A 15 -14.51 -20.19 -27.33
CA ILE A 15 -15.31 -19.38 -28.24
C ILE A 15 -14.47 -18.16 -28.60
N LEU A 16 -13.90 -18.21 -29.81
CA LEU A 16 -13.29 -17.07 -30.50
C LEU A 16 -14.43 -16.32 -31.21
N ALA A 17 -14.92 -15.24 -30.63
CA ALA A 17 -15.91 -14.38 -31.29
C ALA A 17 -15.16 -13.34 -32.14
N ALA A 18 -15.09 -13.60 -33.45
CA ALA A 18 -14.69 -12.60 -34.46
C ALA A 18 -15.90 -11.69 -34.70
N VAL A 19 -15.85 -10.45 -34.26
CA VAL A 19 -16.79 -9.41 -34.70
C VAL A 19 -16.20 -8.74 -35.93
N LEU A 20 -16.76 -9.11 -37.10
CA LEU A 20 -16.48 -8.48 -38.39
C LEU A 20 -17.41 -7.26 -38.50
N LEU A 21 -16.89 -6.05 -38.35
CA LEU A 21 -17.63 -4.81 -38.66
C LEU A 21 -17.24 -4.32 -40.04
N LEU A 22 -18.13 -4.52 -41.00
CA LEU A 22 -18.06 -3.93 -42.34
C LEU A 22 -18.50 -2.46 -42.26
N ILE A 23 -17.57 -1.54 -42.42
CA ILE A 23 -17.87 -0.15 -42.73
C ILE A 23 -17.35 0.13 -44.13
N VAL A 24 -18.28 0.27 -45.09
CA VAL A 24 -18.06 0.79 -46.43
C VAL A 24 -18.29 2.31 -46.37
N GLY A 25 -17.35 3.09 -46.82
CA GLY A 25 -17.68 4.43 -47.27
C GLY A 25 -16.64 5.53 -47.03
N SER A 26 -16.01 5.91 -48.14
CA SER A 26 -15.46 7.21 -48.53
C SER A 26 -14.23 7.79 -47.79
N GLY A 27 -13.14 7.75 -48.52
CA GLY A 27 -12.08 8.72 -48.79
C GLY A 27 -11.54 9.61 -47.70
N GLY A 28 -10.25 9.43 -47.39
CA GLY A 28 -9.47 10.51 -46.83
C GLY A 28 -8.38 10.06 -45.86
N PHE A 29 -7.15 10.09 -46.30
CA PHE A 29 -5.90 10.09 -45.52
C PHE A 29 -5.73 9.01 -44.45
N SER A 30 -5.29 7.84 -44.85
CA SER A 30 -4.80 6.79 -43.96
C SER A 30 -3.28 6.99 -43.72
N GLY A 31 -2.92 7.78 -42.72
CA GLY A 31 -1.61 7.61 -42.10
C GLY A 31 -1.60 6.27 -41.34
N PRO A 32 -0.48 5.50 -41.32
CA PRO A 32 -0.43 4.27 -40.52
C PRO A 32 -0.57 4.61 -39.05
N VAL A 33 -1.73 4.33 -38.50
CA VAL A 33 -1.89 4.28 -37.03
C VAL A 33 -1.08 3.05 -36.58
N SER A 34 0.14 3.27 -36.10
CA SER A 34 0.90 2.24 -35.41
C SER A 34 0.14 1.86 -34.16
N ALA A 35 -0.65 0.81 -34.25
CA ALA A 35 -1.21 0.15 -33.08
C ALA A 35 -0.04 -0.38 -32.25
N GLN A 36 0.36 0.33 -31.21
CA GLN A 36 1.33 -0.15 -30.26
C GLN A 36 0.76 -1.40 -29.60
N THR A 37 1.33 -2.55 -29.94
CA THR A 37 1.00 -3.82 -29.26
C THR A 37 1.25 -3.62 -27.76
N PRO A 38 0.27 -3.88 -26.89
CA PRO A 38 0.47 -3.75 -25.45
C PRO A 38 1.69 -4.57 -25.02
N LYS A 39 2.64 -3.93 -24.36
CA LYS A 39 3.83 -4.60 -23.85
C LYS A 39 3.40 -5.71 -22.88
N ALA A 40 3.83 -6.94 -23.13
CA ALA A 40 3.55 -8.07 -22.24
C ALA A 40 4.11 -7.80 -20.85
N LEU A 41 3.33 -8.15 -19.81
CA LEU A 41 3.76 -8.00 -18.43
C LEU A 41 4.92 -8.96 -18.13
N THR A 42 5.93 -8.48 -17.41
CA THR A 42 7.00 -9.32 -16.86
C THR A 42 6.45 -10.29 -15.82
N PRO A 43 7.15 -11.38 -15.47
CA PRO A 43 6.73 -12.30 -14.40
C PRO A 43 6.48 -11.59 -13.05
N ALA A 44 7.29 -10.60 -12.71
CA ALA A 44 7.09 -9.80 -11.49
C ALA A 44 5.81 -8.96 -11.55
N GLU A 45 5.56 -8.31 -12.67
CA GLU A 45 4.32 -7.54 -12.87
C GLU A 45 3.08 -8.43 -12.87
N GLN A 46 3.16 -9.65 -13.42
CA GLN A 46 2.05 -10.62 -13.35
C GLN A 46 1.71 -10.97 -11.91
N ILE A 47 2.72 -11.25 -11.06
CA ILE A 47 2.50 -11.55 -9.64
C ILE A 47 1.90 -10.34 -8.93
N ALA A 48 2.40 -9.14 -9.17
CA ALA A 48 1.88 -7.92 -8.57
C ALA A 48 0.43 -7.64 -9.00
N GLU A 49 0.09 -7.79 -10.29
CA GLU A 49 -1.28 -7.60 -10.77
C GLU A 49 -2.26 -8.63 -10.16
N ILE A 50 -1.83 -9.88 -9.97
CA ILE A 50 -2.66 -10.88 -9.28
C ILE A 50 -2.81 -10.52 -7.80
N ALA A 51 -1.76 -10.02 -7.14
CA ALA A 51 -1.85 -9.54 -5.76
C ALA A 51 -2.79 -8.33 -5.62
N ILE A 52 -2.77 -7.41 -6.59
CA ILE A 52 -3.71 -6.28 -6.67
C ILE A 52 -5.15 -6.79 -6.84
N LEU A 53 -5.36 -7.76 -7.71
CA LEU A 53 -6.67 -8.40 -7.90
C LEU A 53 -7.15 -9.06 -6.60
N ALA A 54 -6.26 -9.78 -5.91
CA ALA A 54 -6.56 -10.43 -4.63
C ALA A 54 -6.85 -9.41 -3.51
N ALA A 55 -6.31 -8.20 -3.57
CA ALA A 55 -6.60 -7.12 -2.63
C ALA A 55 -7.95 -6.42 -2.88
N GLY A 56 -8.57 -6.57 -4.08
CA GLY A 56 -9.85 -5.97 -4.44
C GLY A 56 -9.93 -5.43 -5.86
N SER A 57 -8.93 -5.68 -6.70
CA SER A 57 -8.70 -5.13 -8.03
C SER A 57 -8.27 -3.65 -8.05
N ARG A 58 -7.55 -3.27 -9.09
CA ARG A 58 -7.05 -1.90 -9.26
C ARG A 58 -8.17 -0.87 -9.30
N THR A 59 -9.25 -1.14 -10.03
CA THR A 59 -10.41 -0.24 -10.14
C THR A 59 -11.06 -0.01 -8.78
N VAL A 60 -11.32 -1.08 -8.03
CA VAL A 60 -11.93 -0.98 -6.70
C VAL A 60 -11.01 -0.25 -5.71
N LEU A 61 -9.72 -0.57 -5.71
CA LEU A 61 -8.74 0.10 -4.85
C LEU A 61 -8.69 1.61 -5.13
N ASN A 62 -8.68 2.02 -6.40
CA ASN A 62 -8.62 3.43 -6.79
C ASN A 62 -9.93 4.18 -6.48
N GLN A 63 -11.07 3.54 -6.58
CA GLN A 63 -12.37 4.17 -6.31
C GLN A 63 -12.70 4.21 -4.81
N ILE A 64 -12.56 3.07 -4.12
CA ILE A 64 -13.01 2.92 -2.73
C ILE A 64 -11.96 3.45 -1.77
N ARG A 65 -10.66 3.10 -1.97
CA ARG A 65 -9.58 3.48 -1.07
C ARG A 65 -8.94 4.84 -1.42
N ARG A 66 -9.66 5.69 -2.16
CA ARG A 66 -9.17 7.03 -2.51
C ARG A 66 -9.01 7.92 -1.27
N ASN A 67 -9.93 7.82 -0.34
CA ASN A 67 -9.89 8.52 0.93
C ASN A 67 -10.49 7.65 2.03
N GLY A 68 -10.15 7.93 3.27
CA GLY A 68 -10.66 7.14 4.37
C GLY A 68 -10.20 7.59 5.74
N ILE A 69 -10.84 6.96 6.73
CA ILE A 69 -10.49 7.09 8.14
C ILE A 69 -10.17 5.69 8.65
N GLU A 70 -9.01 5.55 9.26
CA GLU A 70 -8.56 4.34 9.92
C GLU A 70 -8.33 4.66 11.40
N ARG A 71 -8.82 3.82 12.30
CA ARG A 71 -8.59 3.92 13.74
C ARG A 71 -7.97 2.65 14.24
N GLY A 72 -7.01 2.80 15.14
CA GLY A 72 -6.32 1.64 15.64
C GLY A 72 -5.48 1.93 16.88
N ARG A 73 -4.60 0.98 17.14
CA ARG A 73 -3.61 1.04 18.22
C ARG A 73 -2.24 0.69 17.66
N ILE A 74 -1.23 1.40 18.10
CA ILE A 74 0.18 1.12 17.86
C ILE A 74 0.79 0.79 19.21
N SER A 75 1.39 -0.40 19.33
CA SER A 75 2.18 -0.81 20.49
C SER A 75 3.65 -0.78 20.11
N ARG A 76 4.45 0.05 20.74
CA ARG A 76 5.89 0.14 20.57
C ARG A 76 6.60 -0.54 21.74
N ILE A 77 7.60 -1.36 21.42
CA ILE A 77 8.43 -2.04 22.41
C ILE A 77 9.74 -1.26 22.52
N GLY A 78 9.98 -0.67 23.68
CA GLY A 78 11.22 0.04 23.98
C GLY A 78 12.41 -0.92 24.12
N GLN A 79 13.62 -0.35 24.18
CA GLN A 79 14.84 -1.15 24.40
C GLN A 79 14.85 -1.86 25.74
N ASP A 80 14.13 -1.34 26.73
CA ASP A 80 13.91 -1.94 28.05
C ASP A 80 12.85 -3.04 28.07
N GLY A 81 12.27 -3.39 26.90
CA GLY A 81 11.21 -4.39 26.75
C GLY A 81 9.82 -3.91 27.18
N ARG A 82 9.67 -2.67 27.62
CA ARG A 82 8.36 -2.11 27.96
C ARG A 82 7.60 -1.76 26.69
N SER A 83 6.27 -1.99 26.74
CA SER A 83 5.37 -1.62 25.64
C SER A 83 4.65 -0.33 25.97
N GLU A 84 4.66 0.59 25.00
CA GLU A 84 3.87 1.82 25.02
C GLU A 84 2.78 1.73 23.97
N ASP A 85 1.53 1.91 24.43
CA ASP A 85 0.35 1.88 23.59
C ASP A 85 -0.11 3.28 23.22
N THR A 86 -0.24 3.52 21.91
CA THR A 86 -0.78 4.75 21.35
C THR A 86 -2.06 4.43 20.58
N ARG A 87 -3.16 5.12 20.87
CA ARG A 87 -4.34 5.12 20.00
C ARG A 87 -4.10 6.11 18.86
N TYR A 88 -4.52 5.75 17.65
CA TYR A 88 -4.44 6.67 16.52
C TYR A 88 -5.75 6.71 15.75
N GLU A 89 -5.95 7.86 15.11
CA GLU A 89 -6.89 8.04 14.02
C GLU A 89 -6.13 8.61 12.83
N MET A 90 -6.10 7.86 11.72
CA MET A 90 -5.49 8.29 10.48
C MET A 90 -6.57 8.71 9.49
N ARG A 91 -6.46 9.92 8.96
CA ARG A 91 -7.24 10.42 7.82
C ARG A 91 -6.32 10.56 6.64
N PHE A 92 -6.78 10.13 5.47
CA PHE A 92 -5.97 10.23 4.27
C PHE A 92 -6.81 10.55 3.04
N VAL A 93 -6.17 11.23 2.10
CA VAL A 93 -6.63 11.44 0.73
C VAL A 93 -5.49 11.07 -0.20
N ARG A 94 -5.70 10.10 -1.08
CA ARG A 94 -4.69 9.63 -2.02
C ARG A 94 -4.64 10.52 -3.24
N GLY A 95 -3.44 10.95 -3.57
CA GLY A 95 -3.13 11.60 -4.85
C GLY A 95 -2.91 10.58 -5.96
N ASP A 96 -2.53 11.06 -7.13
CA ASP A 96 -2.17 10.22 -8.28
C ASP A 96 -0.93 9.37 -8.01
N LYS A 97 -0.03 9.88 -7.14
CA LYS A 97 1.19 9.21 -6.65
C LYS A 97 1.27 9.36 -5.14
N THR A 98 2.03 8.48 -4.49
CA THR A 98 2.20 8.50 -3.02
C THR A 98 2.78 9.83 -2.51
N GLU A 99 3.63 10.49 -3.28
CA GLU A 99 4.19 11.80 -2.94
C GLU A 99 3.13 12.92 -2.83
N LYS A 100 1.98 12.74 -3.49
CA LYS A 100 0.83 13.65 -3.48
C LYS A 100 -0.28 13.22 -2.52
N ASP A 101 -0.06 12.15 -1.78
CA ASP A 101 -1.00 11.74 -0.76
C ASP A 101 -1.02 12.78 0.36
N LYS A 102 -2.20 12.99 0.93
CA LYS A 102 -2.37 13.77 2.15
C LYS A 102 -2.72 12.79 3.28
N VAL A 103 -1.96 12.84 4.36
CA VAL A 103 -2.15 11.96 5.52
C VAL A 103 -2.07 12.78 6.79
N ARG A 104 -3.04 12.58 7.67
CA ARG A 104 -3.01 13.11 9.04
C ARG A 104 -3.20 11.95 10.01
N ILE A 105 -2.30 11.85 10.96
CA ILE A 105 -2.34 10.85 12.02
C ILE A 105 -2.47 11.58 13.35
N ASP A 106 -3.64 11.51 13.95
CA ASP A 106 -3.90 12.00 15.30
C ASP A 106 -3.53 10.90 16.29
N ASN A 107 -2.55 11.14 17.14
CA ASN A 107 -2.02 10.21 18.11
C ASN A 107 -2.45 10.61 19.52
N LYS A 108 -2.90 9.63 20.28
CA LYS A 108 -3.28 9.81 21.68
C LYS A 108 -2.56 8.81 22.57
N THR A 109 -1.65 9.33 23.39
CA THR A 109 -0.98 8.60 24.46
C THR A 109 -1.60 8.97 25.80
N PRO A 110 -1.29 8.29 26.92
CA PRO A 110 -1.71 8.71 28.25
C PRO A 110 -1.23 10.11 28.65
N GLN A 111 -0.11 10.58 28.06
CA GLN A 111 0.57 11.83 28.43
C GLN A 111 0.32 12.98 27.46
N SER A 112 -0.04 12.70 26.21
CA SER A 112 -0.15 13.73 25.16
C SER A 112 -1.07 13.34 24.01
N GLU A 113 -1.61 14.37 23.36
CA GLU A 113 -2.30 14.26 22.08
C GLU A 113 -1.55 15.14 21.06
N TYR A 114 -1.19 14.57 19.92
CA TYR A 114 -0.52 15.30 18.84
C TYR A 114 -0.88 14.71 17.49
N SER A 115 -0.77 15.52 16.45
CA SER A 115 -0.97 15.08 15.07
C SER A 115 0.32 15.15 14.29
N LEU A 116 0.52 14.21 13.38
CA LEU A 116 1.50 14.29 12.30
C LEU A 116 0.75 14.45 10.99
N VAL A 117 1.14 15.43 10.20
CA VAL A 117 0.49 15.75 8.92
C VAL A 117 1.52 15.70 7.81
N PHE A 118 1.21 14.93 6.79
CA PHE A 118 1.93 14.89 5.52
C PHE A 118 1.03 15.46 4.42
N GLY A 119 1.57 16.37 3.66
CA GLY A 119 0.91 16.94 2.49
C GLY A 119 1.89 17.77 1.68
N ASP A 120 1.73 17.78 0.37
CA ASP A 120 2.60 18.50 -0.57
C ASP A 120 4.10 18.21 -0.37
N GLY A 121 4.44 16.95 -0.05
CA GLY A 121 5.81 16.50 0.19
C GLY A 121 6.43 17.01 1.50
N LYS A 122 5.66 17.63 2.39
CA LYS A 122 6.13 18.18 3.67
C LYS A 122 5.49 17.45 4.84
N ILE A 123 6.22 17.38 5.95
CA ILE A 123 5.73 16.84 7.22
C ILE A 123 5.82 17.93 8.28
N PHE A 124 4.75 18.11 9.03
CA PHE A 124 4.72 18.95 10.23
C PHE A 124 3.87 18.27 11.31
N GLY A 125 4.06 18.69 12.54
CA GLY A 125 3.24 18.25 13.66
C GLY A 125 2.30 19.34 14.13
N ILE A 126 1.25 18.97 14.84
CA ILE A 126 0.34 19.89 15.54
C ILE A 126 0.18 19.36 16.97
N ILE A 127 0.39 20.21 17.96
CA ILE A 127 0.14 19.93 19.36
C ILE A 127 -0.61 21.13 19.98
N ASN A 128 -1.74 20.89 20.63
CA ASN A 128 -2.60 21.94 21.20
C ASN A 128 -2.96 23.06 20.20
N GLY A 129 -3.18 22.69 18.93
CA GLY A 129 -3.51 23.63 17.86
C GLY A 129 -2.33 24.40 17.26
N SER A 130 -1.13 24.30 17.85
CA SER A 130 0.07 24.96 17.37
C SER A 130 0.93 24.01 16.54
N PRO A 131 1.49 24.45 15.39
CA PRO A 131 2.38 23.63 14.60
C PRO A 131 3.74 23.48 15.28
N PHE A 132 4.38 22.35 15.03
CA PHE A 132 5.78 22.12 15.41
C PHE A 132 6.50 21.31 14.33
N GLN A 133 7.84 21.41 14.31
CA GLN A 133 8.65 20.58 13.44
C GLN A 133 8.91 19.23 14.14
N PRO A 134 8.50 18.09 13.55
CA PRO A 134 8.82 16.78 14.08
C PRO A 134 10.33 16.54 14.08
N ARG A 135 10.81 15.68 14.96
CA ARG A 135 12.21 15.26 14.96
C ARG A 135 12.60 14.59 13.64
N ALA A 136 13.86 14.67 13.28
CA ALA A 136 14.36 14.08 12.03
C ALA A 136 14.06 12.58 11.93
N GLU A 137 14.19 11.86 13.06
CA GLU A 137 13.88 10.42 13.14
C GLU A 137 12.41 10.14 12.85
N ALA A 138 11.48 10.89 13.45
CA ALA A 138 10.04 10.71 13.22
C ALA A 138 9.64 11.03 11.78
N THR A 139 10.29 12.01 11.17
CA THR A 139 10.10 12.38 9.77
C THR A 139 10.62 11.26 8.85
N ALA A 140 11.83 10.76 9.11
CA ALA A 140 12.43 9.68 8.35
C ALA A 140 11.61 8.38 8.46
N ASP A 141 11.18 8.01 9.67
CA ASP A 141 10.31 6.86 9.91
C ASP A 141 9.02 6.95 9.12
N PHE A 142 8.38 8.12 9.11
CA PHE A 142 7.15 8.31 8.35
C PHE A 142 7.38 8.10 6.85
N ILE A 143 8.43 8.70 6.28
CA ILE A 143 8.79 8.56 4.85
C ILE A 143 9.13 7.11 4.53
N SER A 144 9.93 6.44 5.37
CA SER A 144 10.29 5.04 5.22
C SER A 144 9.05 4.13 5.27
N GLN A 145 8.15 4.36 6.21
CA GLN A 145 6.89 3.61 6.33
C GLN A 145 5.99 3.73 5.11
N GLN A 146 5.94 4.91 4.49
CA GLN A 146 5.20 5.14 3.23
C GLN A 146 5.87 4.40 2.06
N ALA A 147 7.18 4.52 1.92
CA ALA A 147 7.95 3.92 0.84
C ALA A 147 7.91 2.38 0.90
N HIS A 148 8.01 1.82 2.11
CA HIS A 148 8.05 0.38 2.37
C HIS A 148 6.70 -0.10 2.93
N SER A 149 5.65 0.06 2.12
CA SER A 149 4.27 -0.25 2.47
C SER A 149 3.65 -1.29 1.53
N LEU A 150 2.54 -1.88 1.95
CA LEU A 150 1.71 -2.69 1.06
C LEU A 150 1.20 -1.86 -0.14
N ASP A 151 0.85 -0.59 0.11
CA ASP A 151 0.36 0.32 -0.92
C ASP A 151 1.41 0.64 -1.98
N ALA A 152 2.70 0.64 -1.63
CA ALA A 152 3.76 0.84 -2.62
C ALA A 152 3.73 -0.25 -3.71
N LEU A 153 3.48 -1.52 -3.35
CA LEU A 153 3.29 -2.59 -4.32
C LEU A 153 1.96 -2.44 -5.08
N LEU A 154 0.86 -2.16 -4.37
CA LEU A 154 -0.46 -2.06 -5.00
C LEU A 154 -0.56 -0.89 -5.99
N ARG A 155 0.27 0.13 -5.82
CA ARG A 155 0.34 1.35 -6.64
C ARG A 155 1.65 1.49 -7.43
N TYR A 156 2.34 0.37 -7.72
CA TYR A 156 3.67 0.41 -8.34
C TYR A 156 3.69 1.15 -9.68
N LYS A 157 2.63 1.03 -10.49
CA LYS A 157 2.52 1.73 -11.79
C LYS A 157 2.34 3.23 -11.59
N GLU A 158 1.45 3.62 -10.69
CA GLU A 158 1.15 5.01 -10.37
C GLU A 158 2.40 5.71 -9.81
N ASN A 159 3.18 5.00 -9.00
CA ASN A 159 4.44 5.48 -8.44
C ASN A 159 5.62 5.33 -9.41
N GLU A 160 5.41 4.75 -10.60
CA GLU A 160 6.43 4.50 -11.61
C GLU A 160 7.61 3.67 -11.06
N SER A 161 7.30 2.75 -10.13
CA SER A 161 8.28 1.82 -9.57
C SER A 161 8.55 0.67 -10.53
N THR A 162 9.76 0.12 -10.49
CA THR A 162 10.13 -1.06 -11.26
C THR A 162 10.02 -2.32 -10.43
N LEU A 163 9.65 -3.43 -11.08
CA LEU A 163 9.51 -4.73 -10.43
C LEU A 163 10.47 -5.75 -11.06
N ALA A 164 11.11 -6.56 -10.21
CA ALA A 164 11.91 -7.70 -10.61
C ALA A 164 11.45 -8.97 -9.85
N SER A 165 11.42 -10.12 -10.54
CA SER A 165 11.10 -11.40 -9.90
C SER A 165 12.38 -12.01 -9.34
N ALA A 166 12.37 -12.32 -8.04
CA ALA A 166 13.41 -13.12 -7.39
C ALA A 166 13.02 -14.61 -7.28
N GLY A 167 11.97 -15.03 -8.01
CA GLY A 167 11.57 -16.44 -8.10
C GLY A 167 10.53 -16.85 -7.07
N LYS A 168 10.62 -18.14 -6.68
CA LYS A 168 9.80 -18.74 -5.60
C LYS A 168 10.70 -19.10 -4.44
N ASP A 169 10.14 -19.03 -3.24
CA ASP A 169 10.80 -19.44 -2.01
C ASP A 169 9.82 -20.19 -1.11
N LYS A 170 10.35 -20.84 -0.08
CA LYS A 170 9.57 -21.54 0.93
C LYS A 170 10.00 -21.11 2.32
N HIS A 171 9.16 -20.41 3.02
CA HIS A 171 9.43 -19.92 4.36
C HIS A 171 8.48 -20.57 5.37
N GLN A 172 9.03 -21.29 6.36
CA GLN A 172 8.25 -22.01 7.39
C GLN A 172 7.12 -22.88 6.80
N GLY A 173 7.38 -23.55 5.67
CA GLY A 173 6.41 -24.40 5.00
C GLY A 173 5.41 -23.70 4.07
N ILE A 174 5.47 -22.36 3.98
CA ILE A 174 4.59 -21.56 3.11
C ILE A 174 5.33 -21.25 1.81
N ASP A 175 4.75 -21.62 0.68
CA ASP A 175 5.28 -21.29 -0.64
C ASP A 175 4.91 -19.86 -1.01
N VAL A 176 5.90 -19.07 -1.43
CA VAL A 176 5.77 -17.66 -1.78
C VAL A 176 6.42 -17.33 -3.12
N PHE A 177 5.87 -16.37 -3.82
CA PHE A 177 6.57 -15.63 -4.86
C PHE A 177 7.34 -14.48 -4.21
N VAL A 178 8.54 -14.21 -4.72
CA VAL A 178 9.36 -13.10 -4.25
C VAL A 178 9.45 -12.04 -5.35
N VAL A 179 9.05 -10.81 -5.00
CA VAL A 179 9.03 -9.66 -5.90
C VAL A 179 9.82 -8.52 -5.27
N ASP A 180 10.85 -8.06 -5.97
CA ASP A 180 11.62 -6.88 -5.60
C ASP A 180 11.03 -5.65 -6.29
N LEU A 181 10.69 -4.64 -5.51
CA LEU A 181 10.27 -3.33 -5.97
C LEU A 181 11.41 -2.34 -5.76
N THR A 182 11.71 -1.54 -6.78
CA THR A 182 12.60 -0.38 -6.67
C THR A 182 11.82 0.88 -7.03
N ASP A 183 11.77 1.83 -6.12
CA ASP A 183 11.11 3.11 -6.34
C ASP A 183 12.01 4.13 -7.07
N LYS A 184 11.48 5.32 -7.35
CA LYS A 184 12.22 6.40 -8.04
C LYS A 184 13.41 6.94 -7.25
N ALA A 185 13.41 6.78 -5.92
CA ALA A 185 14.53 7.15 -5.05
C ALA A 185 15.56 6.02 -4.87
N ASN A 186 15.46 4.94 -5.69
CA ASN A 186 16.26 3.73 -5.60
C ASN A 186 16.14 2.95 -4.27
N ARG A 187 15.06 3.19 -3.49
CA ARG A 187 14.77 2.38 -2.32
C ARG A 187 14.21 1.04 -2.76
N LYS A 188 14.69 -0.03 -2.13
CA LYS A 188 14.33 -1.39 -2.49
C LYS A 188 13.44 -2.02 -1.42
N THR A 189 12.37 -2.65 -1.82
CA THR A 189 11.47 -3.41 -0.96
C THR A 189 11.25 -4.79 -1.55
N ARG A 190 11.49 -5.83 -0.79
CA ARG A 190 11.24 -7.22 -1.17
C ARG A 190 9.91 -7.67 -0.60
N TYR A 191 8.99 -8.09 -1.45
CA TYR A 191 7.67 -8.58 -1.09
C TYR A 191 7.58 -10.09 -1.23
N PHE A 192 6.95 -10.73 -0.25
CA PHE A 192 6.70 -12.16 -0.22
C PHE A 192 5.20 -12.40 -0.33
N VAL A 193 4.79 -12.90 -1.49
CA VAL A 193 3.40 -13.06 -1.90
C VAL A 193 3.03 -14.52 -1.84
N SER A 194 1.99 -14.88 -1.10
CA SER A 194 1.52 -16.28 -0.98
C SER A 194 1.17 -16.87 -2.34
N VAL A 195 1.73 -18.03 -2.68
CA VAL A 195 1.35 -18.77 -3.90
C VAL A 195 -0.11 -19.21 -3.87
N LYS A 196 -0.67 -19.45 -2.67
CA LYS A 196 -2.04 -19.96 -2.50
C LYS A 196 -3.10 -18.86 -2.57
N THR A 197 -2.83 -17.68 -1.98
CA THR A 197 -3.83 -16.63 -1.80
C THR A 197 -3.52 -15.35 -2.53
N TYR A 198 -2.31 -15.22 -3.06
CA TYR A 198 -1.75 -14.01 -3.68
C TYR A 198 -1.75 -12.78 -2.78
N ARG A 199 -1.92 -12.97 -1.46
CA ARG A 199 -1.77 -11.91 -0.47
C ARG A 199 -0.30 -11.73 -0.14
N VAL A 200 0.11 -10.50 0.09
CA VAL A 200 1.43 -10.19 0.62
C VAL A 200 1.47 -10.64 2.07
N LEU A 201 2.36 -11.56 2.43
CA LEU A 201 2.48 -12.06 3.80
C LEU A 201 3.45 -11.24 4.63
N TRP A 202 4.55 -10.77 4.02
CA TRP A 202 5.49 -9.83 4.62
C TRP A 202 6.28 -9.11 3.54
N LEU A 203 6.98 -8.07 3.95
CA LEU A 203 8.00 -7.39 3.16
C LEU A 203 9.27 -7.19 3.98
N GLU A 204 10.39 -7.03 3.28
CA GLU A 204 11.71 -6.75 3.87
C GLU A 204 12.35 -5.58 3.15
N TYR A 205 13.08 -4.77 3.89
CA TYR A 205 13.90 -3.69 3.36
C TYR A 205 15.04 -3.35 4.33
N GLU A 206 16.01 -2.61 3.84
CA GLU A 206 17.08 -2.04 4.64
C GLU A 206 17.00 -0.51 4.53
N ASP A 207 17.17 0.16 5.64
CA ASP A 207 17.20 1.61 5.72
C ASP A 207 18.22 2.05 6.79
N THR A 208 18.74 3.26 6.64
CA THR A 208 19.69 3.83 7.59
C THR A 208 19.00 4.96 8.34
N PRO A 209 18.60 4.74 9.61
CA PRO A 209 17.98 5.78 10.42
C PRO A 209 18.91 7.00 10.57
N PRO A 210 18.36 8.21 10.73
CA PRO A 210 19.15 9.40 10.98
C PRO A 210 20.09 9.23 12.17
N GLY A 211 21.37 9.54 11.98
CA GLY A 211 22.40 9.38 13.00
C GLY A 211 22.99 7.98 13.15
N ALA A 212 22.43 6.96 12.46
CA ALA A 212 23.04 5.64 12.41
C ALA A 212 24.14 5.57 11.33
N SER A 213 25.19 4.79 11.59
CA SER A 213 26.30 4.56 10.64
C SER A 213 26.12 3.28 9.81
N THR A 214 25.19 2.41 10.21
CA THR A 214 24.92 1.11 9.56
C THR A 214 23.44 0.99 9.23
N PRO A 215 23.09 0.35 8.09
CA PRO A 215 21.70 0.05 7.78
C PRO A 215 21.12 -0.94 8.78
N VAL A 216 19.85 -0.78 9.07
CA VAL A 216 19.02 -1.67 9.88
C VAL A 216 18.14 -2.51 8.93
N LYS A 217 18.03 -3.79 9.20
CA LYS A 217 17.17 -4.69 8.44
C LYS A 217 15.77 -4.71 9.05
N TYR A 218 14.80 -4.27 8.27
CA TYR A 218 13.39 -4.24 8.63
C TYR A 218 12.64 -5.41 7.99
N MET A 219 11.71 -6.02 8.75
CA MET A 219 10.71 -6.93 8.24
C MET A 219 9.34 -6.51 8.75
N LYS A 220 8.39 -6.32 7.84
CA LYS A 220 7.01 -5.99 8.17
C LYS A 220 6.09 -7.14 7.77
N ARG A 221 5.50 -7.82 8.76
CA ARG A 221 4.59 -8.97 8.57
C ARG A 221 3.14 -8.53 8.65
N PHE A 222 2.30 -9.12 7.78
CA PHE A 222 0.88 -8.81 7.65
C PHE A 222 0.05 -10.00 8.11
N TYR A 223 -0.86 -9.75 9.04
CA TYR A 223 -1.73 -10.75 9.63
C TYR A 223 -3.17 -10.30 9.61
N ASP A 224 -4.07 -11.22 9.92
CA ASP A 224 -5.48 -10.92 10.19
C ASP A 224 -6.14 -10.17 9.01
N TYR A 225 -5.95 -10.70 7.80
CA TYR A 225 -6.56 -10.13 6.61
C TYR A 225 -8.08 -10.21 6.70
N ARG A 226 -8.76 -9.07 6.61
CA ARG A 226 -10.21 -8.95 6.63
C ARG A 226 -10.73 -8.28 5.39
N PHE A 227 -11.95 -8.65 5.04
CA PHE A 227 -12.67 -8.04 3.93
C PHE A 227 -13.44 -6.82 4.45
N ALA A 228 -13.14 -5.64 3.92
CA ALA A 228 -13.78 -4.38 4.28
C ALA A 228 -14.05 -3.57 3.01
N GLN A 229 -15.30 -3.20 2.80
CA GLN A 229 -15.74 -2.38 1.66
C GLN A 229 -15.13 -2.82 0.32
N ASN A 230 -15.32 -4.11 -0.03
CA ASN A 230 -14.84 -4.76 -1.26
C ASN A 230 -13.31 -4.83 -1.40
N THR A 231 -12.55 -4.61 -0.33
CA THR A 231 -11.08 -4.74 -0.32
C THR A 231 -10.61 -5.65 0.81
N TRP A 232 -9.49 -6.34 0.58
CA TRP A 232 -8.79 -7.08 1.61
C TRP A 232 -7.64 -6.25 2.15
N LEU A 233 -7.54 -6.14 3.48
CA LEU A 233 -6.44 -5.44 4.15
C LEU A 233 -6.04 -6.19 5.43
N PRO A 234 -4.76 -6.11 5.83
CA PRO A 234 -4.31 -6.70 7.08
C PRO A 234 -4.75 -5.81 8.25
N TYR A 235 -5.40 -6.40 9.26
CA TYR A 235 -5.82 -5.70 10.48
C TYR A 235 -4.74 -5.74 11.56
N ARG A 236 -3.69 -6.53 11.37
CA ARG A 236 -2.55 -6.58 12.26
C ARG A 236 -1.26 -6.56 11.44
N THR A 237 -0.35 -5.68 11.81
CA THR A 237 0.98 -5.57 11.22
C THR A 237 2.03 -5.59 12.32
N VAL A 238 3.10 -6.36 12.12
CA VAL A 238 4.24 -6.45 13.05
C VAL A 238 5.49 -6.02 12.32
N LEU A 239 6.20 -5.03 12.86
CA LEU A 239 7.52 -4.60 12.39
C LEU A 239 8.59 -5.20 13.29
N THR A 240 9.63 -5.73 12.68
CA THR A 240 10.86 -6.15 13.36
C THR A 240 12.05 -5.39 12.79
N GLU A 241 12.98 -5.05 13.66
CA GLU A 241 14.28 -4.42 13.35
C GLU A 241 15.37 -5.39 13.78
N ASP A 242 16.23 -5.80 12.86
CA ASP A 242 17.29 -6.81 13.08
C ASP A 242 16.77 -8.07 13.80
N GLY A 243 15.57 -8.51 13.41
CA GLY A 243 14.92 -9.69 13.96
C GLY A 243 14.18 -9.50 15.28
N LYS A 244 14.25 -8.32 15.92
CA LYS A 244 13.51 -8.01 17.16
C LYS A 244 12.22 -7.26 16.82
N GLN A 245 11.10 -7.68 17.41
CA GLN A 245 9.84 -6.95 17.26
C GLN A 245 9.94 -5.59 17.97
N THR A 246 9.63 -4.52 17.23
CA THR A 246 9.66 -3.13 17.75
C THR A 246 8.30 -2.47 17.72
N VAL A 247 7.46 -2.79 16.72
CA VAL A 247 6.13 -2.19 16.59
C VAL A 247 5.09 -3.23 16.22
N GLU A 248 3.92 -3.16 16.88
CA GLU A 248 2.71 -3.84 16.41
C GLU A 248 1.61 -2.79 16.18
N THR A 249 1.00 -2.82 15.00
CA THR A 249 -0.16 -2.00 14.67
C THR A 249 -1.39 -2.89 14.54
N ARG A 250 -2.49 -2.49 15.18
CA ARG A 250 -3.80 -3.15 15.07
C ARG A 250 -4.85 -2.14 14.62
N ILE A 251 -5.44 -2.41 13.46
CA ILE A 251 -6.61 -1.67 12.98
C ILE A 251 -7.83 -2.15 13.76
N LEU A 252 -8.61 -1.21 14.27
CA LEU A 252 -9.88 -1.48 14.92
C LEU A 252 -11.04 -1.26 13.95
N THR A 253 -11.00 -0.13 13.24
CA THR A 253 -11.99 0.22 12.23
C THR A 253 -11.34 0.90 11.04
N VAL A 254 -11.90 0.69 9.86
CA VAL A 254 -11.57 1.44 8.64
C VAL A 254 -12.87 1.78 7.92
N THR A 255 -12.95 3.01 7.40
CA THR A 255 -14.07 3.48 6.57
C THR A 255 -13.50 4.26 5.40
N TYR A 256 -13.82 3.82 4.20
CA TYR A 256 -13.42 4.47 2.96
C TYR A 256 -14.56 5.28 2.36
N GLY A 257 -14.25 6.17 1.40
CA GLY A 257 -15.23 6.97 0.69
C GLY A 257 -15.86 8.08 1.54
N VAL A 258 -15.21 8.49 2.62
CA VAL A 258 -15.68 9.58 3.50
C VAL A 258 -15.17 10.93 3.01
N LYS A 259 -15.99 11.96 3.12
CA LYS A 259 -15.53 13.32 2.84
C LYS A 259 -14.50 13.75 3.90
N ILE A 260 -13.33 14.16 3.45
CA ILE A 260 -12.24 14.67 4.29
C ILE A 260 -12.01 16.12 3.87
N GLU A 261 -12.06 17.03 4.83
CA GLU A 261 -11.83 18.46 4.56
C GLU A 261 -10.34 18.74 4.36
N ASP A 262 -10.00 19.47 3.30
CA ASP A 262 -8.60 19.80 2.94
C ASP A 262 -7.88 20.62 4.02
N SER A 263 -8.60 21.41 4.80
CA SER A 263 -8.08 22.19 5.93
C SER A 263 -7.39 21.32 6.99
N LEU A 264 -7.76 20.06 7.11
CA LEU A 264 -7.14 19.11 8.05
C LEU A 264 -5.67 18.83 7.74
N PHE A 265 -5.23 19.06 6.51
CA PHE A 265 -3.87 18.83 6.03
C PHE A 265 -3.05 20.13 5.90
N GLN A 266 -3.60 21.27 6.26
CA GLN A 266 -2.94 22.58 6.16
C GLN A 266 -2.23 22.91 7.47
N ASN A 267 -1.08 23.61 7.34
CA ASN A 267 -0.41 24.19 8.49
C ASN A 267 -1.25 25.35 9.04
N PRO A 268 -1.64 25.36 10.32
CA PRO A 268 -2.45 26.42 10.92
C PRO A 268 -1.86 27.83 10.76
N GLU A 269 -0.53 27.97 10.77
CA GLU A 269 0.13 29.28 10.60
C GLU A 269 -0.02 29.82 9.17
N ALA A 270 0.00 28.94 8.16
CA ALA A 270 -0.19 29.37 6.78
C ALA A 270 -1.60 29.88 6.51
N ALA A 271 -2.60 29.43 7.27
CA ALA A 271 -3.98 29.88 7.16
C ALA A 271 -4.19 31.28 7.79
N SER A 272 -3.36 31.68 8.76
CA SER A 272 -3.48 32.98 9.44
C SER A 272 -2.84 34.14 8.66
N THR A 273 -1.99 33.85 7.68
CA THR A 273 -1.30 34.87 6.86
C THR A 273 -2.07 35.26 5.60
N THR A 274 -3.22 34.64 5.30
CA THR A 274 -4.03 34.90 4.10
C THR A 274 -5.26 35.75 4.33
N ASN A 275 -5.43 36.32 5.54
CA ASN A 275 -6.49 37.32 5.78
C ASN A 275 -5.85 38.70 5.90
N PRO A 276 -5.91 39.56 4.87
CA PRO A 276 -5.57 40.97 4.96
C PRO A 276 -6.64 41.76 5.69
#